data_c4eba6ab76214498f1737597d6dc0f98
#
_entry.id   c4eba6ab76214498f1737597d6dc0f98
#
_cell.length_a   1.000
_cell.length_b   1.000
_cell.length_c   1.000
_cell.angle_alpha   90.00
_cell.angle_beta   90.00
_cell.angle_gamma   90.00
#
_symmetry.space_group_name_H-M   'P 1'
#
loop_
_entity.id
_entity.type
_entity.pdbx_description
1 polymer ?
#
loop_
_entity_poly.entity_id
_entity_poly.type
_entity_poly.pdbx_seq_one_letter_code
_entity_poly.pdbx_strand_id
1 'polypeptide(L)'
;MNTEDPPESGDAPREKQEGFTPSDQNELHGTITTSDSSLPEVAANPLIEFQLDPLEQEAKRVRDEWEMCARDPFKASPQSKYKRYDIPVDHTEGDRATFVKILSCKRPHMRGLHCAWISFFLAFMIWFAPAPLLREIQTTLNLTKEEIWTSSITNDCTAIFMRIVMGPVCDNYAARWPMAIIIMTASIPTAMLGLVNSAKGLAWIRFFIGIAGSTFVMSQFWASRMFARDIAGTANGIVGGWGNLGGAWTQVFMGTLLFPAFERYYGSAEKSWRVICVIPASIAFAWGAMLPWISDDAPMGNYSEMKKRGTMDRIVFTTSLRSGMTRNTWILFIQYACCFGVELVMNNASVLYYNYKFDLVTEDAAKIGFLYGSMNIFARALGGLFSDRLNIKMGMRGRLWLQMTLLLCEGILIIVFAYAQSLAGAIVTMCAFSIFTQAAEGAVYGIVPYVHKLHTGAVAGFVGSGGNVGSVVYGIGFRNMEYKSAFLMMGSIVIASSFLSIFIHIPCHAGMLWGEDNNTVLQSRERYRLQRERATQAIEEQNQSRLHGNRRDGGEGTVEGGATVESLEKVEHGSDGGDAAENP
;
A
#
# COMPACT_ATOMS: atom_id res chain seq x y z
N MET A 1 59.02 -27.87 0.03
CA MET A 1 59.68 -28.01 1.35
C MET A 1 58.60 -27.77 2.38
N ASN A 2 58.30 -28.85 3.16
CA ASN A 2 57.42 -28.97 4.34
C ASN A 2 55.94 -28.63 4.10
N THR A 3 55.07 -29.52 3.82
CA THR A 3 54.45 -30.73 4.44
C THR A 3 54.25 -30.62 5.95
N GLU A 4 53.03 -30.41 6.38
CA GLU A 4 52.49 -30.95 7.64
C GLU A 4 50.98 -31.20 7.49
N ASP A 5 50.62 -32.49 7.77
CA ASP A 5 49.28 -33.07 7.73
C ASP A 5 48.46 -32.78 9.01
N PRO A 6 47.14 -32.99 9.01
CA PRO A 6 46.27 -32.71 10.14
C PRO A 6 46.16 -33.92 11.10
N PRO A 7 45.81 -33.77 12.38
CA PRO A 7 45.54 -34.84 13.30
C PRO A 7 44.12 -35.38 13.28
N GLU A 8 44.08 -36.65 13.60
CA GLU A 8 42.95 -37.60 13.58
C GLU A 8 41.81 -37.35 14.58
N SER A 9 40.73 -37.98 14.18
CA SER A 9 39.46 -38.26 14.83
C SER A 9 39.48 -38.67 16.33
N GLY A 10 38.52 -38.15 17.09
CA GLY A 10 38.10 -38.59 18.42
C GLY A 10 36.66 -39.04 18.44
N ASP A 11 36.45 -40.27 18.90
CA ASP A 11 35.24 -41.03 18.96
C ASP A 11 34.07 -40.38 19.74
N ALA A 12 32.85 -40.52 19.20
CA ALA A 12 31.60 -40.34 19.90
C ALA A 12 31.00 -41.68 20.30
N PRO A 13 30.43 -41.85 21.52
CA PRO A 13 29.85 -43.11 21.94
C PRO A 13 28.44 -43.34 21.37
N ARG A 14 28.22 -44.57 20.89
CA ARG A 14 26.94 -45.13 20.45
C ARG A 14 26.00 -45.30 21.65
N GLU A 15 24.85 -44.72 21.65
CA GLU A 15 23.71 -45.06 22.49
C GLU A 15 22.90 -46.19 21.84
N LYS A 16 22.60 -47.22 22.67
CA LYS A 16 21.90 -48.46 22.29
C LYS A 16 20.39 -48.17 22.17
N GLN A 17 19.82 -48.63 21.08
CA GLN A 17 18.38 -48.83 20.94
C GLN A 17 17.99 -50.09 21.74
N GLU A 18 17.15 -49.93 22.76
CA GLU A 18 16.38 -51.05 23.35
C GLU A 18 14.95 -50.99 22.83
N GLY A 19 14.52 -52.10 22.26
CA GLY A 19 13.19 -52.32 21.74
C GLY A 19 12.16 -52.57 22.86
N PHE A 20 10.99 -51.99 22.71
CA PHE A 20 9.82 -52.24 23.55
C PHE A 20 8.88 -53.19 22.81
N THR A 21 8.60 -54.38 23.41
CA THR A 21 7.56 -55.33 23.03
C THR A 21 6.29 -55.06 23.83
N PRO A 22 5.09 -55.26 23.25
CA PRO A 22 3.82 -54.99 23.94
C PRO A 22 3.31 -56.25 24.67
N SER A 23 3.30 -56.21 25.98
CA SER A 23 2.41 -57.07 26.82
C SER A 23 2.38 -56.46 28.21
N ASP A 24 1.20 -55.97 28.62
CA ASP A 24 0.56 -56.18 29.94
C ASP A 24 -0.62 -55.20 30.10
N GLN A 25 -1.76 -55.65 29.60
CA GLN A 25 -3.05 -55.25 30.13
C GLN A 25 -3.41 -56.29 31.19
N ASN A 26 -3.57 -55.83 32.44
CA ASN A 26 -4.65 -56.23 33.36
C ASN A 26 -4.28 -55.90 34.82
N GLU A 27 -5.35 -55.59 35.57
CA GLU A 27 -5.47 -55.51 37.03
C GLU A 27 -5.03 -54.21 37.70
N LEU A 28 -6.08 -53.43 38.06
CA LEU A 28 -6.32 -53.06 39.47
C LEU A 28 -7.68 -52.33 39.62
N HIS A 29 -8.70 -53.17 39.93
CA HIS A 29 -9.90 -52.70 40.64
C HIS A 29 -9.53 -52.62 42.13
N GLY A 30 -9.55 -51.39 42.67
CA GLY A 30 -9.38 -51.11 44.11
C GLY A 30 -10.56 -50.30 44.64
N THR A 31 -11.33 -50.93 45.49
CA THR A 31 -12.51 -50.45 46.22
C THR A 31 -12.12 -49.29 47.15
N ILE A 32 -12.84 -48.15 47.06
CA ILE A 32 -12.67 -47.03 48.00
C ILE A 32 -13.66 -47.22 49.14
N THR A 33 -13.14 -47.42 50.34
CA THR A 33 -13.86 -47.27 51.62
C THR A 33 -13.59 -45.89 52.19
N THR A 34 -14.66 -45.19 52.55
CA THR A 34 -14.69 -43.89 53.22
C THR A 34 -14.26 -43.98 54.70
N SER A 35 -13.34 -43.14 55.14
CA SER A 35 -13.32 -42.35 56.38
C SER A 35 -11.90 -41.87 56.69
N ASP A 36 -11.63 -40.56 56.60
CA ASP A 36 -11.10 -39.80 57.74
C ASP A 36 -10.97 -38.31 57.40
N SER A 37 -11.43 -37.53 58.33
CA SER A 37 -11.41 -36.08 58.30
C SER A 37 -10.12 -35.54 58.92
N SER A 38 -9.19 -35.04 58.11
CA SER A 38 -8.20 -34.00 58.46
C SER A 38 -7.27 -33.76 57.29
N LEU A 39 -7.65 -32.78 56.40
CA LEU A 39 -6.74 -32.27 55.39
C LEU A 39 -6.11 -30.97 55.90
N PRO A 40 -4.79 -30.80 55.84
CA PRO A 40 -4.18 -29.51 56.03
C PRO A 40 -4.45 -28.63 54.83
N GLU A 41 -4.76 -27.37 55.10
CA GLU A 41 -4.88 -26.28 54.11
C GLU A 41 -3.61 -26.20 53.24
N VAL A 42 -3.68 -26.77 52.03
CA VAL A 42 -2.65 -26.59 51.02
C VAL A 42 -2.92 -25.20 50.41
N ALA A 43 -2.05 -24.25 50.72
CA ALA A 43 -2.01 -22.95 50.09
C ALA A 43 -2.10 -23.10 48.58
N ALA A 44 -3.11 -22.52 47.98
CA ALA A 44 -3.33 -22.48 46.54
C ALA A 44 -2.11 -21.84 45.85
N ASN A 45 -1.33 -22.62 45.14
CA ASN A 45 -0.24 -22.18 44.30
C ASN A 45 -0.85 -21.67 42.99
N PRO A 46 -0.82 -20.36 42.63
CA PRO A 46 -1.57 -19.80 41.52
C PRO A 46 -0.90 -20.00 40.13
N LEU A 47 -0.01 -20.97 39.96
CA LEU A 47 0.79 -21.16 38.75
C LEU A 47 0.76 -22.58 38.14
N ILE A 48 -0.37 -23.26 38.22
CA ILE A 48 -0.60 -24.40 37.32
C ILE A 48 -1.58 -23.92 36.24
N GLU A 49 -1.06 -23.12 35.27
CA GLU A 49 -1.70 -22.98 33.99
C GLU A 49 -1.73 -24.37 33.33
N PHE A 50 -2.90 -24.96 33.27
CA PHE A 50 -3.13 -26.17 32.49
C PHE A 50 -2.75 -25.86 31.03
N GLN A 51 -1.57 -26.28 30.60
CA GLN A 51 -1.21 -26.28 29.19
C GLN A 51 -2.12 -27.28 28.50
N LEU A 52 -3.18 -26.79 27.88
CA LEU A 52 -4.04 -27.57 26.99
C LEU A 52 -3.17 -28.28 25.94
N ASP A 53 -3.52 -29.54 25.59
CA ASP A 53 -2.92 -30.27 24.49
C ASP A 53 -2.91 -29.37 23.22
N PRO A 54 -1.85 -29.36 22.40
CA PRO A 54 -1.78 -28.61 21.16
C PRO A 54 -3.02 -28.76 20.28
N LEU A 55 -3.65 -29.92 20.24
CA LEU A 55 -4.92 -30.19 19.53
C LEU A 55 -6.10 -29.45 20.16
N GLU A 56 -6.19 -29.43 21.49
CA GLU A 56 -7.23 -28.68 22.21
C GLU A 56 -7.06 -27.18 22.09
N GLN A 57 -5.80 -26.69 22.08
CA GLN A 57 -5.50 -25.27 21.82
C GLN A 57 -5.94 -24.86 20.41
N GLU A 58 -5.71 -25.71 19.41
CA GLU A 58 -6.12 -25.44 18.04
C GLU A 58 -7.65 -25.52 17.89
N ALA A 59 -8.30 -26.50 18.49
CA ALA A 59 -9.76 -26.63 18.51
C ALA A 59 -10.43 -25.43 19.20
N LYS A 60 -9.87 -24.97 20.33
CA LYS A 60 -10.33 -23.76 21.02
C LYS A 60 -10.16 -22.52 20.14
N ARG A 61 -8.99 -22.35 19.51
CA ARG A 61 -8.73 -21.24 18.60
C ARG A 61 -9.73 -21.21 17.44
N VAL A 62 -9.98 -22.34 16.79
CA VAL A 62 -10.96 -22.46 15.71
C VAL A 62 -12.35 -22.10 16.20
N ARG A 63 -12.76 -22.57 17.37
CA ARG A 63 -14.06 -22.23 17.98
C ARG A 63 -14.19 -20.72 18.25
N ASP A 64 -13.18 -20.12 18.88
CA ASP A 64 -13.15 -18.69 19.18
C ASP A 64 -13.22 -17.84 17.90
N GLU A 65 -12.53 -18.27 16.84
CA GLU A 65 -12.60 -17.62 15.52
C GLU A 65 -13.99 -17.70 14.90
N TRP A 66 -14.69 -18.86 15.00
CA TRP A 66 -16.07 -19.00 14.52
C TRP A 66 -17.06 -18.17 15.33
N GLU A 67 -16.91 -18.10 16.64
CA GLU A 67 -17.72 -17.23 17.50
C GLU A 67 -17.51 -15.75 17.16
N MET A 68 -16.26 -15.33 16.87
CA MET A 68 -15.98 -13.97 16.39
C MET A 68 -16.65 -13.69 15.04
N CYS A 69 -16.65 -14.65 14.11
CA CYS A 69 -17.33 -14.52 12.83
C CYS A 69 -18.85 -14.43 12.96
N ALA A 70 -19.44 -15.01 14.01
CA ALA A 70 -20.89 -14.97 14.25
C ALA A 70 -21.39 -13.67 14.88
N ARG A 71 -20.50 -12.78 15.35
CA ARG A 71 -20.88 -11.49 15.95
C ARG A 71 -21.49 -10.53 14.93
N ASP A 72 -22.29 -9.59 15.42
CA ASP A 72 -22.79 -8.46 14.61
C ASP A 72 -21.59 -7.74 13.95
N PRO A 73 -21.50 -7.70 12.60
CA PRO A 73 -20.37 -7.12 11.89
C PRO A 73 -20.22 -5.59 12.12
N PHE A 74 -21.23 -4.92 12.64
CA PHE A 74 -21.15 -3.49 12.97
C PHE A 74 -20.81 -3.21 14.44
N LYS A 75 -20.84 -4.23 15.32
CA LYS A 75 -20.53 -4.07 16.74
C LYS A 75 -19.02 -4.10 16.94
N ALA A 76 -18.48 -3.15 17.68
CA ALA A 76 -17.06 -3.13 17.98
C ALA A 76 -16.68 -4.21 18.99
N SER A 77 -15.43 -4.70 18.91
CA SER A 77 -14.84 -5.60 19.90
C SER A 77 -14.82 -4.97 21.29
N PRO A 78 -14.93 -5.75 22.39
CA PRO A 78 -14.98 -5.22 23.77
C PRO A 78 -13.77 -4.35 24.13
N GLN A 79 -12.62 -4.60 23.50
CA GLN A 79 -11.38 -3.86 23.73
C GLN A 79 -11.30 -2.54 22.94
N SER A 80 -12.24 -2.29 22.02
CA SER A 80 -12.28 -1.07 21.22
C SER A 80 -12.74 0.12 22.05
N LYS A 81 -12.28 1.32 21.69
CA LYS A 81 -12.83 2.58 22.24
C LYS A 81 -14.19 2.93 21.64
N TYR A 82 -14.58 2.26 20.54
CA TYR A 82 -15.85 2.44 19.87
C TYR A 82 -16.87 1.41 20.36
N LYS A 83 -18.16 1.73 20.26
CA LYS A 83 -19.25 0.78 20.55
C LYS A 83 -19.79 0.12 19.28
N ARG A 84 -19.84 0.87 18.18
CA ARG A 84 -20.35 0.45 16.88
C ARG A 84 -19.64 1.18 15.74
N TYR A 85 -19.51 0.50 14.60
CA TYR A 85 -18.93 1.05 13.38
C TYR A 85 -20.01 1.38 12.33
N ASP A 86 -19.66 2.22 11.35
CA ASP A 86 -20.53 2.60 10.24
C ASP A 86 -20.48 1.59 9.07
N ILE A 87 -19.47 0.75 9.07
CA ILE A 87 -19.19 -0.26 8.04
C ILE A 87 -18.88 -1.60 8.72
N PRO A 88 -19.18 -2.73 8.03
CA PRO A 88 -18.92 -4.05 8.58
C PRO A 88 -17.43 -4.30 8.75
N VAL A 89 -17.08 -5.02 9.82
CA VAL A 89 -15.70 -5.29 10.22
C VAL A 89 -15.47 -6.80 10.41
N ASP A 90 -14.20 -7.20 10.28
CA ASP A 90 -13.72 -8.52 10.63
C ASP A 90 -13.10 -8.51 12.03
N HIS A 91 -13.76 -9.18 12.96
CA HIS A 91 -13.32 -9.28 14.34
C HIS A 91 -12.06 -10.16 14.50
N THR A 92 -11.83 -11.11 13.57
CA THR A 92 -10.64 -11.98 13.60
C THR A 92 -9.37 -11.23 13.20
N GLU A 93 -9.50 -10.12 12.46
CA GLU A 93 -8.39 -9.24 12.06
C GLU A 93 -8.30 -7.95 12.90
N GLY A 94 -8.96 -7.89 14.08
CA GLY A 94 -8.91 -6.73 14.96
C GLY A 94 -9.77 -5.57 14.49
N ASP A 95 -11.01 -5.86 14.16
CA ASP A 95 -12.06 -4.93 13.72
C ASP A 95 -11.70 -4.15 12.43
N ARG A 96 -10.93 -4.76 11.52
CA ARG A 96 -10.66 -4.17 10.21
C ARG A 96 -11.90 -4.19 9.33
N ALA A 97 -12.10 -3.11 8.58
CA ALA A 97 -13.25 -3.00 7.68
C ALA A 97 -13.19 -4.01 6.53
N THR A 98 -14.31 -4.63 6.20
CA THR A 98 -14.46 -5.56 5.07
C THR A 98 -15.07 -4.90 3.83
N PHE A 99 -15.43 -3.61 3.93
CA PHE A 99 -16.05 -2.85 2.87
C PHE A 99 -15.51 -1.41 2.84
N VAL A 100 -15.41 -0.80 1.65
CA VAL A 100 -14.99 0.59 1.45
C VAL A 100 -16.20 1.43 1.07
N LYS A 101 -16.59 2.37 1.94
CA LYS A 101 -17.70 3.33 1.71
C LYS A 101 -17.13 4.72 1.45
N ILE A 102 -16.71 4.98 0.21
CA ILE A 102 -15.90 6.15 -0.18
C ILE A 102 -16.50 7.49 0.27
N LEU A 103 -17.82 7.65 0.23
CA LEU A 103 -18.51 8.90 0.61
C LEU A 103 -18.67 9.10 2.13
N SER A 104 -18.25 8.13 2.95
CA SER A 104 -18.31 8.25 4.41
C SER A 104 -17.02 8.84 4.95
N CYS A 105 -17.11 9.80 5.88
CA CYS A 105 -15.97 10.34 6.63
C CYS A 105 -16.00 9.93 8.11
N LYS A 106 -16.78 8.88 8.47
CA LYS A 106 -16.93 8.46 9.86
C LYS A 106 -15.68 7.76 10.40
N ARG A 107 -15.43 7.96 11.71
CA ARG A 107 -14.35 7.30 12.43
C ARG A 107 -14.67 5.82 12.65
N PRO A 108 -13.63 4.96 12.78
CA PRO A 108 -12.21 5.22 12.53
C PRO A 108 -11.81 4.98 11.07
N HIS A 109 -12.41 3.98 10.39
CA HIS A 109 -11.95 3.39 9.14
C HIS A 109 -11.94 4.40 7.98
N MET A 110 -13.09 4.95 7.64
CA MET A 110 -13.21 5.84 6.47
C MET A 110 -12.49 7.16 6.69
N ARG A 111 -12.54 7.72 7.91
CA ARG A 111 -11.74 8.90 8.24
C ARG A 111 -10.25 8.61 8.16
N GLY A 112 -9.79 7.45 8.62
CA GLY A 112 -8.40 7.00 8.47
C GLY A 112 -7.98 6.91 7.00
N LEU A 113 -8.83 6.33 6.14
CA LEU A 113 -8.60 6.26 4.68
C LEU A 113 -8.46 7.66 4.07
N HIS A 114 -9.39 8.58 4.39
CA HIS A 114 -9.32 9.95 3.85
C HIS A 114 -8.11 10.73 4.38
N CYS A 115 -7.80 10.62 5.66
CA CYS A 115 -6.59 11.22 6.21
C CYS A 115 -5.32 10.66 5.55
N ALA A 116 -5.27 9.37 5.25
CA ALA A 116 -4.12 8.73 4.63
C ALA A 116 -3.87 9.26 3.20
N TRP A 117 -4.90 9.28 2.32
CA TRP A 117 -4.69 9.74 0.96
C TRP A 117 -4.52 11.26 0.85
N ILE A 118 -5.21 12.08 1.66
CA ILE A 118 -5.02 13.54 1.65
C ILE A 118 -3.61 13.90 2.11
N SER A 119 -3.12 13.25 3.18
CA SER A 119 -1.76 13.46 3.67
C SER A 119 -0.73 13.09 2.62
N PHE A 120 -0.94 11.99 1.91
CA PHE A 120 -0.06 11.54 0.85
C PHE A 120 -0.14 12.46 -0.38
N PHE A 121 -1.32 12.93 -0.78
CA PHE A 121 -1.54 13.90 -1.83
C PHE A 121 -0.77 15.21 -1.56
N LEU A 122 -0.90 15.78 -0.37
CA LEU A 122 -0.20 17.02 -0.01
C LEU A 122 1.31 16.81 0.07
N ALA A 123 1.77 15.67 0.57
CA ALA A 123 3.18 15.34 0.58
C ALA A 123 3.76 15.21 -0.84
N PHE A 124 3.02 14.61 -1.77
CA PHE A 124 3.41 14.53 -3.18
C PHE A 124 3.37 15.90 -3.86
N MET A 125 2.39 16.72 -3.52
CA MET A 125 2.32 18.09 -4.02
C MET A 125 3.57 18.91 -3.65
N ILE A 126 4.05 18.84 -2.40
CA ILE A 126 5.28 19.51 -2.00
C ILE A 126 6.53 18.84 -2.56
N TRP A 127 6.54 17.50 -2.69
CA TRP A 127 7.67 16.76 -3.23
C TRP A 127 7.94 17.10 -4.69
N PHE A 128 6.86 17.19 -5.50
CA PHE A 128 6.94 17.52 -6.92
C PHE A 128 6.76 19.00 -7.25
N ALA A 129 6.62 19.90 -6.25
CA ALA A 129 6.47 21.34 -6.49
C ALA A 129 7.55 21.94 -7.42
N PRO A 130 8.83 21.53 -7.37
CA PRO A 130 9.84 22.02 -8.31
C PRO A 130 9.69 21.47 -9.74
N ALA A 131 9.06 20.30 -9.95
CA ALA A 131 9.11 19.57 -11.22
C ALA A 131 8.60 20.39 -12.43
N PRO A 132 7.42 21.02 -12.42
CA PRO A 132 6.94 21.85 -13.54
C PRO A 132 7.76 23.14 -13.74
N LEU A 133 8.54 23.55 -12.74
CA LEU A 133 9.33 24.77 -12.77
C LEU A 133 10.80 24.53 -13.17
N LEU A 134 11.21 23.26 -13.36
CA LEU A 134 12.61 22.90 -13.60
C LEU A 134 13.20 23.58 -14.84
N ARG A 135 12.40 23.81 -15.89
CA ARG A 135 12.83 24.53 -17.08
C ARG A 135 13.15 25.99 -16.75
N GLU A 136 12.28 26.66 -16.01
CA GLU A 136 12.45 28.07 -15.63
C GLU A 136 13.63 28.23 -14.65
N ILE A 137 13.79 27.30 -13.72
CA ILE A 137 14.94 27.24 -12.80
C ILE A 137 16.24 27.02 -13.60
N GLN A 138 16.20 26.14 -14.60
CA GLN A 138 17.33 25.84 -15.48
C GLN A 138 17.79 27.08 -16.24
N THR A 139 16.88 27.80 -16.88
CA THR A 139 17.20 29.01 -17.65
C THR A 139 17.68 30.16 -16.76
N THR A 140 17.02 30.37 -15.61
CA THR A 140 17.36 31.44 -14.67
C THR A 140 18.73 31.27 -14.04
N LEU A 141 19.07 30.04 -13.66
CA LEU A 141 20.33 29.72 -12.98
C LEU A 141 21.42 29.20 -13.93
N ASN A 142 21.17 29.19 -15.26
CA ASN A 142 22.06 28.66 -16.30
C ASN A 142 22.57 27.24 -15.99
N LEU A 143 21.67 26.33 -15.58
CA LEU A 143 22.01 24.96 -15.20
C LEU A 143 22.06 24.04 -16.43
N THR A 144 22.94 23.04 -16.38
CA THR A 144 23.01 21.98 -17.38
C THR A 144 21.87 20.96 -17.20
N LYS A 145 21.59 20.17 -18.26
CA LYS A 145 20.66 19.04 -18.18
C LYS A 145 21.07 18.05 -17.06
N GLU A 146 22.37 17.80 -16.96
CA GLU A 146 22.92 16.85 -15.97
C GLU A 146 22.71 17.36 -14.53
N GLU A 147 22.84 18.65 -14.28
CA GLU A 147 22.63 19.23 -12.95
C GLU A 147 21.15 19.16 -12.53
N ILE A 148 20.22 19.38 -13.45
CA ILE A 148 18.78 19.22 -13.21
C ILE A 148 18.44 17.78 -12.85
N TRP A 149 18.89 16.80 -13.66
CA TRP A 149 18.67 15.39 -13.36
C TRP A 149 19.35 14.94 -12.07
N THR A 150 20.56 15.44 -11.79
CA THR A 150 21.26 15.17 -10.53
C THR A 150 20.45 15.63 -9.33
N SER A 151 19.81 16.80 -9.40
CA SER A 151 18.94 17.28 -8.33
C SER A 151 17.71 16.38 -8.12
N SER A 152 17.14 15.81 -9.19
CA SER A 152 16.02 14.86 -9.13
C SER A 152 16.45 13.52 -8.51
N ILE A 153 17.58 12.98 -8.96
CA ILE A 153 18.18 11.74 -8.41
C ILE A 153 18.46 11.92 -6.91
N THR A 154 19.02 13.05 -6.50
CA THR A 154 19.33 13.33 -5.08
C THR A 154 18.06 13.34 -4.21
N ASN A 155 16.98 13.89 -4.73
CA ASN A 155 15.66 13.87 -4.10
C ASN A 155 15.14 12.45 -3.86
N ASP A 156 15.26 11.58 -4.87
CA ASP A 156 14.81 10.18 -4.80
C ASP A 156 15.68 9.33 -3.88
N CYS A 157 17.00 9.59 -3.82
CA CYS A 157 17.92 8.92 -2.89
C CYS A 157 17.51 9.11 -1.43
N THR A 158 17.09 10.30 -1.04
CA THR A 158 16.59 10.55 0.33
C THR A 158 15.32 9.76 0.61
N ALA A 159 14.41 9.71 -0.36
CA ALA A 159 13.17 8.95 -0.22
C ALA A 159 13.43 7.44 -0.06
N ILE A 160 14.42 6.85 -0.74
CA ILE A 160 14.83 5.45 -0.56
C ILE A 160 15.14 5.18 0.91
N PHE A 161 16.06 5.94 1.48
CA PHE A 161 16.49 5.75 2.86
C PHE A 161 15.34 5.94 3.84
N MET A 162 14.57 7.02 3.68
CA MET A 162 13.47 7.35 4.58
C MET A 162 12.33 6.32 4.52
N ARG A 163 12.04 5.72 3.37
CA ARG A 163 11.02 4.65 3.26
C ARG A 163 11.42 3.40 4.04
N ILE A 164 12.68 2.99 3.99
CA ILE A 164 13.19 1.83 4.73
C ILE A 164 13.07 2.08 6.24
N VAL A 165 13.41 3.28 6.70
CA VAL A 165 13.34 3.66 8.13
C VAL A 165 11.89 3.77 8.61
N MET A 166 11.01 4.37 7.81
CA MET A 166 9.62 4.63 8.23
C MET A 166 8.76 3.36 8.29
N GLY A 167 9.12 2.27 7.60
CA GLY A 167 8.43 0.99 7.73
C GLY A 167 8.38 0.48 9.17
N PRO A 168 9.52 0.17 9.81
CA PRO A 168 9.58 -0.22 11.23
C PRO A 168 9.07 0.85 12.21
N VAL A 169 9.20 2.14 11.86
CA VAL A 169 8.62 3.22 12.67
C VAL A 169 7.09 3.09 12.69
N CYS A 170 6.45 2.80 11.56
CA CYS A 170 5.01 2.58 11.49
C CYS A 170 4.57 1.34 12.27
N ASP A 171 5.32 0.24 12.22
CA ASP A 171 5.03 -0.95 13.00
C ASP A 171 5.01 -0.65 14.51
N ASN A 172 5.85 0.29 14.98
CA ASN A 172 5.97 0.66 16.39
C ASN A 172 5.07 1.82 16.85
N TYR A 173 4.94 2.86 16.02
CA TYR A 173 4.31 4.13 16.42
C TYR A 173 3.04 4.43 15.66
N ALA A 174 2.59 3.52 14.77
CA ALA A 174 1.54 3.74 13.78
C ALA A 174 1.90 4.84 12.74
N ALA A 175 0.96 5.19 11.87
CA ALA A 175 1.22 6.13 10.79
C ALA A 175 0.97 7.60 11.15
N ARG A 176 0.04 7.87 12.06
CA ARG A 176 -0.52 9.20 12.33
C ARG A 176 0.53 10.26 12.70
N TRP A 177 1.29 10.04 13.76
CA TRP A 177 2.30 10.98 14.22
C TRP A 177 3.51 11.06 13.29
N PRO A 178 4.10 9.94 12.83
CA PRO A 178 5.17 10.00 11.84
C PRO A 178 4.79 10.75 10.57
N MET A 179 3.57 10.54 10.04
CA MET A 179 3.05 11.24 8.86
C MET A 179 3.00 12.74 9.08
N ALA A 180 2.45 13.20 10.22
CA ALA A 180 2.37 14.61 10.57
C ALA A 180 3.76 15.27 10.63
N ILE A 181 4.69 14.64 11.33
CA ILE A 181 6.06 15.13 11.49
C ILE A 181 6.76 15.25 10.13
N ILE A 182 6.67 14.21 9.30
CA ILE A 182 7.33 14.20 7.98
C ILE A 182 6.77 15.30 7.07
N ILE A 183 5.46 15.47 6.99
CA ILE A 183 4.84 16.51 6.16
C ILE A 183 5.29 17.90 6.62
N MET A 184 5.25 18.18 7.92
CA MET A 184 5.69 19.46 8.47
C MET A 184 7.17 19.71 8.20
N THR A 185 8.03 18.71 8.41
CA THR A 185 9.48 18.80 8.19
C THR A 185 9.81 19.06 6.72
N ALA A 186 9.16 18.35 5.80
CA ALA A 186 9.40 18.51 4.35
C ALA A 186 8.83 19.82 3.78
N SER A 187 7.81 20.39 4.41
CA SER A 187 7.23 21.67 3.99
C SER A 187 8.22 22.83 4.13
N ILE A 188 9.10 22.79 5.13
CA ILE A 188 10.10 23.85 5.38
C ILE A 188 11.07 24.00 4.20
N PRO A 189 11.82 22.97 3.76
CA PRO A 189 12.71 23.10 2.61
C PRO A 189 11.95 23.38 1.31
N THR A 190 10.70 22.95 1.17
CA THR A 190 9.87 23.31 0.01
C THR A 190 9.61 24.82 -0.04
N ALA A 191 9.28 25.46 1.09
CA ALA A 191 9.13 26.91 1.17
C ALA A 191 10.46 27.64 0.92
N MET A 192 11.60 27.05 1.29
CA MET A 192 12.93 27.61 1.09
C MET A 192 13.48 27.46 -0.34
N LEU A 193 12.77 26.79 -1.25
CA LEU A 193 13.25 26.58 -2.63
C LEU A 193 13.60 27.92 -3.33
N GLY A 194 12.89 28.98 -3.02
CA GLY A 194 13.15 30.32 -3.56
C GLY A 194 14.53 30.90 -3.21
N LEU A 195 15.25 30.37 -2.22
CA LEU A 195 16.58 30.82 -1.79
C LEU A 195 17.71 30.21 -2.63
N VAL A 196 17.40 29.31 -3.56
CA VAL A 196 18.39 28.60 -4.39
C VAL A 196 19.01 29.54 -5.42
N ASN A 197 20.37 29.54 -5.48
CA ASN A 197 21.16 30.35 -6.44
C ASN A 197 22.24 29.49 -7.16
N SER A 198 22.25 28.18 -6.99
CA SER A 198 23.25 27.30 -7.61
C SER A 198 22.73 25.86 -7.76
N ALA A 199 23.36 25.07 -8.66
CA ALA A 199 23.07 23.65 -8.83
C ALA A 199 23.21 22.85 -7.52
N LYS A 200 24.27 23.12 -6.74
CA LYS A 200 24.50 22.47 -5.44
C LYS A 200 23.39 22.84 -4.43
N GLY A 201 22.97 24.12 -4.40
CA GLY A 201 21.88 24.58 -3.56
C GLY A 201 20.57 23.89 -3.93
N LEU A 202 20.26 23.76 -5.22
CA LEU A 202 19.09 23.04 -5.72
C LEU A 202 19.12 21.56 -5.29
N ALA A 203 20.24 20.88 -5.44
CA ALA A 203 20.40 19.48 -5.05
C ALA A 203 20.19 19.29 -3.53
N TRP A 204 20.76 20.15 -2.67
CA TRP A 204 20.60 20.09 -1.23
C TRP A 204 19.14 20.35 -0.78
N ILE A 205 18.50 21.37 -1.31
CA ILE A 205 17.08 21.66 -0.99
C ILE A 205 16.21 20.48 -1.40
N ARG A 206 16.41 19.94 -2.62
CA ARG A 206 15.65 18.77 -3.10
C ARG A 206 15.95 17.50 -2.30
N PHE A 207 17.17 17.34 -1.78
CA PHE A 207 17.50 16.25 -0.83
C PHE A 207 16.57 16.29 0.39
N PHE A 208 16.39 17.44 1.01
CA PHE A 208 15.50 17.57 2.19
C PHE A 208 14.02 17.48 1.81
N ILE A 209 13.60 17.97 0.66
CA ILE A 209 12.23 17.79 0.14
C ILE A 209 11.93 16.29 -0.07
N GLY A 210 12.91 15.50 -0.48
CA GLY A 210 12.80 14.06 -0.71
C GLY A 210 12.32 13.25 0.50
N ILE A 211 12.45 13.78 1.71
CA ILE A 211 11.89 13.19 2.93
C ILE A 211 10.38 12.94 2.79
N ALA A 212 9.65 13.83 2.08
CA ALA A 212 8.23 13.70 1.81
C ALA A 212 7.86 12.40 1.09
N GLY A 213 8.75 11.83 0.29
CA GLY A 213 8.53 10.56 -0.42
C GLY A 213 8.29 9.36 0.49
N SER A 214 8.66 9.44 1.78
CA SER A 214 8.40 8.38 2.76
C SER A 214 6.94 8.31 3.22
N THR A 215 6.13 9.34 3.01
CA THR A 215 4.70 9.38 3.35
C THR A 215 3.89 8.30 2.65
N PHE A 216 4.35 7.83 1.51
CA PHE A 216 3.81 6.68 0.81
C PHE A 216 3.72 5.43 1.72
N VAL A 217 4.83 5.08 2.40
CA VAL A 217 4.86 3.89 3.27
C VAL A 217 3.86 4.01 4.41
N MET A 218 3.77 5.19 5.00
CA MET A 218 2.85 5.47 6.10
C MET A 218 1.39 5.39 5.64
N SER A 219 1.07 5.90 4.43
CA SER A 219 -0.29 5.85 3.88
C SER A 219 -0.73 4.41 3.58
N GLN A 220 0.15 3.59 2.97
CA GLN A 220 -0.13 2.18 2.66
C GLN A 220 -0.25 1.33 3.95
N PHE A 221 0.63 1.58 4.93
CA PHE A 221 0.53 0.96 6.23
C PHE A 221 -0.81 1.29 6.91
N TRP A 222 -1.20 2.57 6.89
CA TRP A 222 -2.44 3.02 7.51
C TRP A 222 -3.68 2.38 6.90
N ALA A 223 -3.77 2.35 5.56
CA ALA A 223 -4.83 1.64 4.85
C ALA A 223 -4.86 0.14 5.22
N SER A 224 -3.70 -0.52 5.20
CA SER A 224 -3.58 -1.95 5.58
C SER A 224 -3.93 -2.24 7.04
N ARG A 225 -3.88 -1.24 7.94
CA ARG A 225 -4.33 -1.39 9.34
C ARG A 225 -5.82 -1.14 9.52
N MET A 226 -6.44 -0.34 8.66
CA MET A 226 -7.85 0.00 8.73
C MET A 226 -8.75 -1.02 8.01
N PHE A 227 -8.23 -1.71 6.97
CA PHE A 227 -8.98 -2.60 6.11
C PHE A 227 -8.47 -4.03 6.17
N ALA A 228 -9.38 -5.01 6.03
CA ALA A 228 -9.06 -6.42 6.01
C ALA A 228 -8.18 -6.77 4.80
N ARG A 229 -7.37 -7.84 4.94
CA ARG A 229 -6.40 -8.24 3.89
C ARG A 229 -7.05 -8.59 2.56
N ASP A 230 -8.25 -9.13 2.60
CA ASP A 230 -8.97 -9.55 1.40
C ASP A 230 -9.40 -8.38 0.50
N ILE A 231 -9.55 -7.18 1.07
CA ILE A 231 -9.81 -5.93 0.34
C ILE A 231 -8.63 -4.95 0.40
N ALA A 232 -7.46 -5.42 0.85
CA ALA A 232 -6.28 -4.57 1.00
C ALA A 232 -5.81 -4.00 -0.34
N GLY A 233 -5.94 -4.73 -1.43
CA GLY A 233 -5.62 -4.24 -2.77
C GLY A 233 -6.45 -3.03 -3.15
N THR A 234 -7.75 -3.10 -2.96
CA THR A 234 -8.69 -1.99 -3.20
C THR A 234 -8.38 -0.79 -2.31
N ALA A 235 -8.25 -0.99 -0.99
CA ALA A 235 -8.02 0.09 -0.05
C ALA A 235 -6.66 0.79 -0.30
N ASN A 236 -5.59 0.01 -0.45
CA ASN A 236 -4.26 0.52 -0.77
C ASN A 236 -4.20 1.17 -2.16
N GLY A 237 -4.92 0.61 -3.13
CA GLY A 237 -5.03 1.17 -4.47
C GLY A 237 -5.70 2.55 -4.49
N ILE A 238 -6.78 2.73 -3.73
CA ILE A 238 -7.45 4.04 -3.57
C ILE A 238 -6.52 5.04 -2.89
N VAL A 239 -5.96 4.68 -1.73
CA VAL A 239 -5.09 5.58 -0.96
C VAL A 239 -3.83 5.94 -1.76
N GLY A 240 -3.22 4.96 -2.43
CA GLY A 240 -2.04 5.18 -3.26
C GLY A 240 -2.34 6.01 -4.49
N GLY A 241 -3.40 5.70 -5.23
CA GLY A 241 -3.77 6.42 -6.44
C GLY A 241 -4.16 7.87 -6.18
N TRP A 242 -5.07 8.09 -5.24
CA TRP A 242 -5.49 9.44 -4.89
C TRP A 242 -4.38 10.26 -4.22
N GLY A 243 -3.46 9.61 -3.52
CA GLY A 243 -2.27 10.26 -2.98
C GLY A 243 -1.28 10.67 -4.09
N ASN A 244 -0.95 9.75 -5.03
CA ASN A 244 -0.07 10.03 -6.16
C ASN A 244 -0.63 11.12 -7.09
N LEU A 245 -1.95 11.28 -7.17
CA LEU A 245 -2.59 12.37 -7.90
C LEU A 245 -2.06 13.75 -7.47
N GLY A 246 -1.53 13.87 -6.23
CA GLY A 246 -0.85 15.09 -5.77
C GLY A 246 0.31 15.53 -6.67
N GLY A 247 1.10 14.57 -7.19
CA GLY A 247 2.16 14.85 -8.15
C GLY A 247 1.65 15.38 -9.49
N ALA A 248 0.58 14.76 -10.03
CA ALA A 248 -0.08 15.21 -11.24
C ALA A 248 -0.74 16.59 -11.06
N TRP A 249 -1.48 16.76 -9.97
CA TRP A 249 -2.12 18.04 -9.63
C TRP A 249 -1.10 19.17 -9.57
N THR A 250 0.10 18.89 -9.07
CA THR A 250 1.19 19.87 -9.00
C THR A 250 1.58 20.40 -10.37
N GLN A 251 1.54 19.59 -11.43
CA GLN A 251 1.84 20.05 -12.79
C GLN A 251 0.91 21.18 -13.21
N VAL A 252 -0.39 21.02 -13.00
CA VAL A 252 -1.38 22.08 -13.31
C VAL A 252 -1.33 23.20 -12.28
N PHE A 253 -1.31 22.89 -10.99
CA PHE A 253 -1.38 23.88 -9.93
C PHE A 253 -0.18 24.83 -9.95
N MET A 254 1.03 24.28 -10.05
CA MET A 254 2.26 25.09 -10.10
C MET A 254 2.54 25.63 -11.50
N GLY A 255 2.48 24.76 -12.54
CA GLY A 255 2.91 25.10 -13.89
C GLY A 255 1.88 25.90 -14.70
N THR A 256 0.57 25.65 -14.50
CA THR A 256 -0.49 26.27 -15.32
C THR A 256 -1.23 27.37 -14.57
N LEU A 257 -1.45 27.24 -13.26
CA LEU A 257 -2.21 28.24 -12.49
C LEU A 257 -1.32 29.26 -11.80
N LEU A 258 -0.42 28.83 -10.91
CA LEU A 258 0.35 29.75 -10.07
C LEU A 258 1.46 30.45 -10.85
N PHE A 259 2.28 29.73 -11.60
CA PHE A 259 3.43 30.33 -12.27
C PHE A 259 3.02 31.44 -13.24
N PRO A 260 2.10 31.28 -14.21
CA PRO A 260 1.69 32.35 -15.11
C PRO A 260 1.00 33.51 -14.39
N ALA A 261 0.24 33.26 -13.32
CA ALA A 261 -0.42 34.32 -12.54
C ALA A 261 0.61 35.21 -11.84
N PHE A 262 1.61 34.58 -11.19
CA PHE A 262 2.67 35.35 -10.51
C PHE A 262 3.64 36.00 -11.47
N GLU A 263 3.90 35.37 -12.63
CA GLU A 263 4.73 35.97 -13.68
C GLU A 263 4.11 37.24 -14.24
N ARG A 264 2.79 37.26 -14.47
CA ARG A 264 2.06 38.48 -14.84
C ARG A 264 2.12 39.56 -13.75
N TYR A 265 2.06 39.13 -12.47
CA TYR A 265 2.09 40.06 -11.34
C TYR A 265 3.46 40.68 -11.11
N TYR A 266 4.53 39.88 -11.16
CA TYR A 266 5.91 40.35 -10.90
C TYR A 266 6.65 40.85 -12.16
N GLY A 267 6.16 40.53 -13.36
CA GLY A 267 6.86 40.80 -14.62
C GLY A 267 8.20 40.05 -14.74
N SER A 268 8.42 38.99 -13.98
CA SER A 268 9.69 38.26 -13.93
C SER A 268 9.46 36.79 -13.58
N ALA A 269 9.90 35.88 -14.46
CA ALA A 269 9.87 34.45 -14.25
C ALA A 269 10.65 34.02 -12.99
N GLU A 270 11.82 34.65 -12.77
CA GLU A 270 12.67 34.36 -11.61
C GLU A 270 11.96 34.65 -10.28
N LYS A 271 11.38 35.84 -10.12
CA LYS A 271 10.67 36.17 -8.88
C LYS A 271 9.49 35.26 -8.66
N SER A 272 8.82 34.85 -9.73
CA SER A 272 7.63 34.02 -9.68
C SER A 272 7.94 32.61 -9.16
N TRP A 273 8.87 31.87 -9.77
CA TRP A 273 9.19 30.53 -9.29
C TRP A 273 9.78 30.52 -7.88
N ARG A 274 10.48 31.60 -7.46
CA ARG A 274 11.02 31.69 -6.10
C ARG A 274 9.96 31.79 -5.01
N VAL A 275 8.81 32.39 -5.30
CA VAL A 275 7.76 32.67 -4.29
C VAL A 275 6.69 31.61 -4.25
N ILE A 276 6.28 31.04 -5.39
CA ILE A 276 5.08 30.22 -5.48
C ILE A 276 5.15 28.91 -4.67
N CYS A 277 6.36 28.38 -4.40
CA CYS A 277 6.53 27.16 -3.62
C CYS A 277 6.14 27.31 -2.13
N VAL A 278 6.04 28.55 -1.64
CA VAL A 278 5.56 28.81 -0.27
C VAL A 278 4.10 28.42 -0.10
N ILE A 279 3.28 28.53 -1.16
CA ILE A 279 1.84 28.24 -1.10
C ILE A 279 1.56 26.76 -0.78
N PRO A 280 2.01 25.78 -1.59
CA PRO A 280 1.81 24.36 -1.27
C PRO A 280 2.47 23.95 0.04
N ALA A 281 3.63 24.51 0.36
CA ALA A 281 4.32 24.25 1.63
C ALA A 281 3.48 24.68 2.84
N SER A 282 2.87 25.85 2.80
CA SER A 282 2.01 26.35 3.90
C SER A 282 0.76 25.50 4.09
N ILE A 283 0.12 25.07 2.99
CA ILE A 283 -1.05 24.19 3.02
C ILE A 283 -0.68 22.84 3.65
N ALA A 284 0.41 22.22 3.20
CA ALA A 284 0.87 20.94 3.71
C ALA A 284 1.29 21.01 5.18
N PHE A 285 1.98 22.09 5.58
CA PHE A 285 2.36 22.31 6.99
C PHE A 285 1.13 22.41 7.89
N ALA A 286 0.13 23.21 7.53
CA ALA A 286 -1.11 23.36 8.28
C ALA A 286 -1.86 22.04 8.41
N TRP A 287 -1.94 21.26 7.34
CA TRP A 287 -2.54 19.91 7.38
C TRP A 287 -1.77 18.99 8.32
N GLY A 288 -0.45 18.92 8.21
CA GLY A 288 0.40 18.12 9.09
C GLY A 288 0.20 18.45 10.56
N ALA A 289 0.13 19.74 10.88
CA ALA A 289 -0.15 20.22 12.24
C ALA A 289 -1.52 19.75 12.75
N MET A 290 -2.54 19.68 11.91
CA MET A 290 -3.91 19.33 12.29
C MET A 290 -4.14 17.80 12.36
N LEU A 291 -3.39 17.01 11.59
CA LEU A 291 -3.60 15.58 11.38
C LEU A 291 -3.70 14.72 12.65
N PRO A 292 -2.86 14.92 13.71
CA PRO A 292 -2.91 14.11 14.92
C PRO A 292 -4.23 14.19 15.71
N TRP A 293 -4.98 15.26 15.58
CA TRP A 293 -6.24 15.46 16.30
C TRP A 293 -7.47 14.95 15.55
N ILE A 294 -7.41 14.93 14.22
CA ILE A 294 -8.56 14.54 13.39
C ILE A 294 -8.62 13.05 13.06
N SER A 295 -7.53 12.30 13.26
CA SER A 295 -7.39 10.91 12.82
C SER A 295 -7.17 9.91 13.96
N ASP A 296 -7.25 8.61 13.65
CA ASP A 296 -7.04 7.48 14.55
C ASP A 296 -5.98 6.53 13.96
N ASP A 297 -5.22 5.84 14.84
CA ASP A 297 -4.12 4.94 14.42
C ASP A 297 -4.63 3.61 13.86
N ALA A 298 -5.66 3.03 14.50
CA ALA A 298 -6.20 1.71 14.19
C ALA A 298 -7.71 1.64 14.53
N PRO A 299 -8.44 0.63 14.03
CA PRO A 299 -9.87 0.46 14.30
C PRO A 299 -10.23 0.41 15.79
N MET A 300 -9.42 -0.28 16.59
CA MET A 300 -9.67 -0.44 18.04
C MET A 300 -9.20 0.76 18.88
N GLY A 301 -8.43 1.69 18.33
CA GLY A 301 -7.95 2.88 19.02
C GLY A 301 -6.51 3.26 18.67
N ASN A 302 -5.88 4.08 19.51
CA ASN A 302 -4.53 4.55 19.28
C ASN A 302 -3.49 3.55 19.81
N TYR A 303 -2.34 3.43 19.14
CA TYR A 303 -1.27 2.51 19.53
C TYR A 303 -0.77 2.73 20.96
N SER A 304 -0.68 3.98 21.43
CA SER A 304 -0.31 4.29 22.81
C SER A 304 -1.29 3.70 23.83
N GLU A 305 -2.58 3.71 23.54
CA GLU A 305 -3.63 3.15 24.38
C GLU A 305 -3.63 1.62 24.33
N MET A 306 -3.47 1.05 23.12
CA MET A 306 -3.41 -0.40 22.92
C MET A 306 -2.19 -1.03 23.62
N LYS A 307 -1.02 -0.39 23.55
CA LYS A 307 0.18 -0.82 24.30
C LYS A 307 0.01 -0.74 25.81
N LYS A 308 -0.65 0.31 26.34
CA LYS A 308 -0.96 0.42 27.77
C LYS A 308 -1.92 -0.66 28.25
N ARG A 309 -2.86 -1.11 27.38
CA ARG A 309 -3.81 -2.19 27.69
C ARG A 309 -3.23 -3.59 27.49
N GLY A 310 -1.99 -3.73 27.04
CA GLY A 310 -1.37 -5.03 26.75
C GLY A 310 -1.94 -5.76 25.53
N THR A 311 -2.74 -5.10 24.71
CA THR A 311 -3.35 -5.68 23.50
C THR A 311 -2.43 -5.65 22.29
N MET A 312 -1.22 -5.11 22.43
CA MET A 312 -0.23 -5.02 21.36
C MET A 312 1.19 -5.15 21.92
N ASP A 313 1.94 -6.10 21.38
CA ASP A 313 3.33 -6.32 21.73
C ASP A 313 4.24 -5.18 21.23
N ARG A 314 5.37 -5.00 21.92
CA ARG A 314 6.42 -4.09 21.46
C ARG A 314 7.24 -4.78 20.38
N ILE A 315 7.28 -4.18 19.20
CA ILE A 315 8.08 -4.68 18.08
C ILE A 315 9.47 -4.04 18.14
N VAL A 316 10.52 -4.85 18.12
CA VAL A 316 11.90 -4.35 18.08
C VAL A 316 12.21 -3.89 16.66
N PHE A 317 12.74 -2.67 16.50
CA PHE A 317 13.03 -2.03 15.21
C PHE A 317 13.91 -2.90 14.30
N THR A 318 15.01 -3.42 14.83
CA THR A 318 15.95 -4.28 14.08
C THR A 318 15.33 -5.60 13.66
N THR A 319 14.49 -6.19 14.50
CA THR A 319 13.74 -7.42 14.18
C THR A 319 12.72 -7.17 13.09
N SER A 320 11.99 -6.04 13.16
CA SER A 320 11.04 -5.65 12.13
C SER A 320 11.74 -5.47 10.78
N LEU A 321 12.84 -4.73 10.75
CA LEU A 321 13.62 -4.50 9.52
C LEU A 321 14.12 -5.81 8.92
N ARG A 322 14.73 -6.69 9.72
CA ARG A 322 15.26 -7.99 9.27
C ARG A 322 14.15 -8.91 8.76
N SER A 323 13.01 -8.97 9.46
CA SER A 323 11.86 -9.80 9.08
C SER A 323 11.18 -9.31 7.79
N GLY A 324 11.29 -8.00 7.49
CA GLY A 324 10.81 -7.42 6.24
C GLY A 324 11.62 -7.82 5.01
N MET A 325 12.89 -8.23 5.16
CA MET A 325 13.81 -8.52 4.04
C MET A 325 13.77 -10.00 3.61
N THR A 326 12.62 -10.49 3.17
CA THR A 326 12.48 -11.85 2.64
C THR A 326 12.75 -11.91 1.13
N ARG A 327 12.93 -13.13 0.56
CA ARG A 327 13.05 -13.33 -0.88
C ARG A 327 11.85 -12.74 -1.64
N ASN A 328 10.63 -12.96 -1.15
CA ASN A 328 9.43 -12.41 -1.77
C ASN A 328 9.41 -10.88 -1.74
N THR A 329 9.88 -10.28 -0.65
CA THR A 329 10.01 -8.83 -0.52
C THR A 329 10.99 -8.26 -1.56
N TRP A 330 12.13 -8.93 -1.81
CA TRP A 330 13.09 -8.52 -2.85
C TRP A 330 12.51 -8.60 -4.26
N ILE A 331 11.74 -9.64 -4.57
CA ILE A 331 11.07 -9.74 -5.87
C ILE A 331 10.05 -8.60 -6.04
N LEU A 332 9.22 -8.37 -5.03
CA LEU A 332 8.26 -7.27 -5.06
C LEU A 332 8.93 -5.89 -5.10
N PHE A 333 10.09 -5.73 -4.45
CA PHE A 333 10.93 -4.54 -4.54
C PHE A 333 11.35 -4.25 -5.99
N ILE A 334 11.84 -5.27 -6.72
CA ILE A 334 12.25 -5.12 -8.13
C ILE A 334 11.02 -4.82 -9.00
N GLN A 335 9.90 -5.51 -8.81
CA GLN A 335 8.68 -5.25 -9.58
C GLN A 335 8.11 -3.86 -9.29
N TYR A 336 8.19 -3.41 -8.04
CA TYR A 336 7.76 -2.06 -7.66
C TYR A 336 8.71 -0.98 -8.20
N ALA A 337 10.00 -1.29 -8.35
CA ALA A 337 10.94 -0.44 -9.08
C ALA A 337 10.55 -0.28 -10.55
N CYS A 338 9.91 -1.29 -11.13
CA CYS A 338 9.52 -1.31 -12.54
C CYS A 338 8.16 -0.64 -12.83
N CYS A 339 7.26 -0.48 -11.85
CA CYS A 339 6.04 0.30 -12.04
C CYS A 339 6.12 1.68 -11.37
N PHE A 340 6.26 1.75 -10.06
CA PHE A 340 6.33 3.05 -9.37
C PHE A 340 7.57 3.87 -9.73
N GLY A 341 8.70 3.21 -10.06
CA GLY A 341 9.89 3.88 -10.58
C GLY A 341 9.64 4.57 -11.93
N VAL A 342 8.84 3.96 -12.79
CA VAL A 342 8.38 4.56 -14.06
C VAL A 342 7.50 5.77 -13.77
N GLU A 343 6.54 5.67 -12.83
CA GLU A 343 5.69 6.80 -12.46
C GLU A 343 6.51 7.99 -11.94
N LEU A 344 7.46 7.76 -11.04
CA LEU A 344 8.30 8.82 -10.47
C LEU A 344 9.17 9.51 -11.54
N VAL A 345 9.75 8.73 -12.44
CA VAL A 345 10.52 9.28 -13.56
C VAL A 345 9.64 10.08 -14.50
N MET A 346 8.47 9.58 -14.87
CA MET A 346 7.56 10.29 -15.76
C MET A 346 7.05 11.59 -15.16
N ASN A 347 6.82 11.67 -13.86
CA ASN A 347 6.46 12.91 -13.18
C ASN A 347 7.55 13.99 -13.28
N ASN A 348 8.82 13.62 -13.41
CA ASN A 348 9.94 14.52 -13.63
C ASN A 348 10.25 14.76 -15.12
N ALA A 349 10.09 13.72 -15.96
CA ALA A 349 10.53 13.72 -17.34
C ALA A 349 9.49 14.25 -18.34
N SER A 350 8.17 14.08 -18.04
CA SER A 350 7.13 14.33 -19.03
C SER A 350 7.15 15.75 -19.60
N VAL A 351 7.19 16.77 -18.75
CA VAL A 351 7.24 18.17 -19.20
C VAL A 351 8.49 18.42 -20.03
N LEU A 352 9.66 18.00 -19.55
CA LEU A 352 10.92 18.16 -20.26
C LEU A 352 10.92 17.43 -21.62
N TYR A 353 10.40 16.19 -21.67
CA TYR A 353 10.32 15.39 -22.89
C TYR A 353 9.46 16.09 -23.95
N TYR A 354 8.25 16.55 -23.58
CA TYR A 354 7.36 17.22 -24.53
C TYR A 354 7.87 18.59 -24.97
N ASN A 355 8.57 19.33 -24.09
CA ASN A 355 9.26 20.55 -24.49
C ASN A 355 10.36 20.28 -25.52
N TYR A 356 11.24 19.26 -25.28
CA TYR A 356 12.37 18.98 -26.16
C TYR A 356 11.98 18.32 -27.47
N LYS A 357 11.00 17.38 -27.45
CA LYS A 357 10.66 16.58 -28.64
C LYS A 357 9.67 17.27 -29.55
N PHE A 358 8.70 18.00 -28.99
CA PHE A 358 7.59 18.61 -29.72
C PHE A 358 7.58 20.14 -29.65
N ASP A 359 8.61 20.74 -29.09
CA ASP A 359 8.80 22.20 -28.93
C ASP A 359 7.59 22.91 -28.29
N LEU A 360 6.96 22.25 -27.31
CA LEU A 360 5.83 22.79 -26.60
C LEU A 360 6.28 23.77 -25.50
N VAL A 361 5.47 24.80 -25.26
CA VAL A 361 5.66 25.67 -24.09
C VAL A 361 5.41 24.92 -22.78
N THR A 362 6.01 25.38 -21.69
CA THR A 362 5.93 24.73 -20.38
C THR A 362 4.50 24.51 -19.92
N GLU A 363 3.60 25.47 -20.18
CA GLU A 363 2.18 25.37 -19.82
C GLU A 363 1.48 24.18 -20.49
N ASP A 364 1.64 24.00 -21.81
CA ASP A 364 0.99 22.91 -22.55
C ASP A 364 1.65 21.56 -22.26
N ALA A 365 2.97 21.52 -22.11
CA ALA A 365 3.68 20.32 -21.69
C ALA A 365 3.25 19.87 -20.26
N ALA A 366 2.97 20.81 -19.36
CA ALA A 366 2.47 20.52 -18.02
C ALA A 366 1.04 19.93 -18.03
N LYS A 367 0.16 20.42 -18.93
CA LYS A 367 -1.18 19.84 -19.14
C LYS A 367 -1.09 18.38 -19.60
N ILE A 368 -0.14 18.07 -20.50
CA ILE A 368 0.09 16.70 -20.96
C ILE A 368 0.67 15.85 -19.82
N GLY A 369 1.63 16.36 -19.06
CA GLY A 369 2.17 15.67 -17.88
C GLY A 369 1.09 15.38 -16.82
N PHE A 370 0.12 16.28 -16.65
CA PHE A 370 -1.05 16.04 -15.80
C PHE A 370 -1.89 14.84 -16.27
N LEU A 371 -2.07 14.65 -17.58
CA LEU A 371 -2.84 13.51 -18.11
C LEU A 371 -2.23 12.17 -17.67
N TYR A 372 -0.89 12.07 -17.67
CA TYR A 372 -0.22 10.87 -17.19
C TYR A 372 -0.60 10.52 -15.75
N GLY A 373 -0.38 11.44 -14.83
CA GLY A 373 -0.64 11.18 -13.41
C GLY A 373 -2.13 11.18 -13.05
N SER A 374 -3.01 11.81 -13.86
CA SER A 374 -4.46 11.82 -13.61
C SER A 374 -5.12 10.44 -13.72
N MET A 375 -4.50 9.49 -14.45
CA MET A 375 -4.95 8.09 -14.48
C MET A 375 -4.98 7.45 -13.09
N ASN A 376 -4.22 7.97 -12.11
CA ASN A 376 -4.26 7.56 -10.70
C ASN A 376 -5.64 7.69 -10.04
N ILE A 377 -6.54 8.49 -10.60
CA ILE A 377 -7.91 8.63 -10.08
C ILE A 377 -8.58 7.24 -10.00
N PHE A 378 -8.38 6.39 -11.01
CA PHE A 378 -9.05 5.09 -11.11
C PHE A 378 -8.10 3.91 -11.33
N ALA A 379 -7.01 4.06 -12.09
CA ALA A 379 -6.22 2.92 -12.57
C ALA A 379 -5.61 2.13 -11.41
N ARG A 380 -5.02 2.79 -10.42
CA ARG A 380 -4.43 2.12 -9.27
C ARG A 380 -5.47 1.42 -8.40
N ALA A 381 -6.61 2.06 -8.19
CA ALA A 381 -7.74 1.46 -7.47
C ALA A 381 -8.30 0.25 -8.21
N LEU A 382 -8.44 0.31 -9.54
CA LEU A 382 -8.87 -0.82 -10.37
C LEU A 382 -7.87 -1.98 -10.33
N GLY A 383 -6.56 -1.71 -10.40
CA GLY A 383 -5.53 -2.73 -10.26
C GLY A 383 -5.65 -3.49 -8.93
N GLY A 384 -5.83 -2.76 -7.82
CA GLY A 384 -6.09 -3.33 -6.50
C GLY A 384 -7.40 -4.12 -6.44
N LEU A 385 -8.48 -3.57 -6.99
CA LEU A 385 -9.80 -4.21 -7.03
C LEU A 385 -9.79 -5.53 -7.84
N PHE A 386 -9.18 -5.53 -9.02
CA PHE A 386 -9.03 -6.75 -9.82
C PHE A 386 -8.14 -7.77 -9.10
N SER A 387 -7.08 -7.33 -8.42
CA SER A 387 -6.24 -8.18 -7.58
C SER A 387 -7.05 -8.86 -6.47
N ASP A 388 -7.91 -8.10 -5.78
CA ASP A 388 -8.77 -8.64 -4.72
C ASP A 388 -9.82 -9.61 -5.27
N ARG A 389 -10.46 -9.29 -6.40
CA ARG A 389 -11.45 -10.17 -7.07
C ARG A 389 -10.82 -11.48 -7.55
N LEU A 390 -9.63 -11.42 -8.14
CA LEU A 390 -8.92 -12.63 -8.56
C LEU A 390 -8.44 -13.45 -7.36
N ASN A 391 -8.12 -12.80 -6.23
CA ASN A 391 -7.82 -13.51 -4.99
C ASN A 391 -9.02 -14.32 -4.48
N ILE A 392 -10.24 -13.80 -4.58
CA ILE A 392 -11.45 -14.55 -4.20
C ILE A 392 -11.62 -15.80 -5.08
N LYS A 393 -11.40 -15.68 -6.40
CA LYS A 393 -11.61 -16.79 -7.36
C LYS A 393 -10.45 -17.80 -7.39
N MET A 394 -9.21 -17.32 -7.44
CA MET A 394 -8.01 -18.10 -7.71
C MET A 394 -6.99 -18.08 -6.57
N GLY A 395 -7.26 -17.36 -5.48
CA GLY A 395 -6.31 -17.16 -4.40
C GLY A 395 -5.11 -16.30 -4.80
N MET A 396 -4.00 -16.49 -4.11
CA MET A 396 -2.76 -15.77 -4.39
C MET A 396 -2.29 -15.95 -5.83
N ARG A 397 -2.55 -17.10 -6.44
CA ARG A 397 -2.26 -17.38 -7.87
C ARG A 397 -2.87 -16.31 -8.78
N GLY A 398 -4.12 -15.91 -8.55
CA GLY A 398 -4.79 -14.87 -9.34
C GLY A 398 -4.11 -13.49 -9.23
N ARG A 399 -3.65 -13.12 -8.03
CA ARG A 399 -2.90 -11.87 -7.81
C ARG A 399 -1.57 -11.86 -8.59
N LEU A 400 -0.85 -13.00 -8.59
CA LEU A 400 0.44 -13.12 -9.27
C LEU A 400 0.31 -13.07 -10.80
N TRP A 401 -0.71 -13.74 -11.35
CA TRP A 401 -1.01 -13.66 -12.79
C TRP A 401 -1.38 -12.24 -13.23
N LEU A 402 -2.20 -11.54 -12.45
CA LEU A 402 -2.55 -10.15 -12.74
C LEU A 402 -1.30 -9.26 -12.73
N GLN A 403 -0.46 -9.38 -11.70
CA GLN A 403 0.77 -8.58 -11.57
C GLN A 403 1.70 -8.77 -12.77
N MET A 404 1.93 -10.01 -13.18
CA MET A 404 2.75 -10.32 -14.37
C MET A 404 2.17 -9.69 -15.64
N THR A 405 0.86 -9.84 -15.85
CA THR A 405 0.20 -9.32 -17.06
C THR A 405 0.26 -7.80 -17.12
N LEU A 406 0.02 -7.11 -16.00
CA LEU A 406 0.06 -5.64 -15.96
C LEU A 406 1.46 -5.11 -16.27
N LEU A 407 2.51 -5.66 -15.67
CA LEU A 407 3.90 -5.28 -15.94
C LEU A 407 4.31 -5.59 -17.39
N LEU A 408 3.88 -6.71 -17.95
CA LEU A 408 4.17 -7.07 -19.34
C LEU A 408 3.55 -6.06 -20.30
N CYS A 409 2.26 -5.74 -20.12
CA CYS A 409 1.55 -4.75 -20.94
C CYS A 409 2.19 -3.35 -20.79
N GLU A 410 2.53 -2.95 -19.57
CA GLU A 410 3.23 -1.69 -19.29
C GLU A 410 4.53 -1.60 -20.10
N GLY A 411 5.42 -2.59 -19.99
CA GLY A 411 6.70 -2.56 -20.66
C GLY A 411 6.60 -2.55 -22.20
N ILE A 412 5.65 -3.31 -22.77
CA ILE A 412 5.37 -3.28 -24.21
C ILE A 412 4.91 -1.89 -24.66
N LEU A 413 3.98 -1.27 -23.92
CA LEU A 413 3.47 0.06 -24.26
C LEU A 413 4.51 1.16 -24.11
N ILE A 414 5.44 1.04 -23.16
CA ILE A 414 6.60 1.96 -23.03
C ILE A 414 7.49 1.85 -24.28
N ILE A 415 7.74 0.64 -24.78
CA ILE A 415 8.50 0.45 -26.01
C ILE A 415 7.75 1.08 -27.20
N VAL A 416 6.44 0.89 -27.33
CA VAL A 416 5.62 1.52 -28.36
C VAL A 416 5.71 3.06 -28.27
N PHE A 417 5.63 3.61 -27.05
CA PHE A 417 5.78 5.04 -26.81
C PHE A 417 7.13 5.60 -27.29
N ALA A 418 8.22 4.85 -27.12
CA ALA A 418 9.55 5.25 -27.59
C ALA A 418 9.62 5.51 -29.13
N TYR A 419 8.74 4.85 -29.90
CA TYR A 419 8.65 5.00 -31.35
C TYR A 419 7.57 5.99 -31.81
N ALA A 420 6.79 6.59 -30.91
CA ALA A 420 5.76 7.57 -31.27
C ALA A 420 6.39 8.81 -31.95
N GLN A 421 5.94 9.13 -33.17
CA GLN A 421 6.43 10.27 -33.96
C GLN A 421 5.48 11.48 -33.91
N SER A 422 4.18 11.24 -33.77
CA SER A 422 3.17 12.30 -33.67
C SER A 422 2.85 12.65 -32.22
N LEU A 423 2.53 13.91 -31.96
CA LEU A 423 2.12 14.39 -30.63
C LEU A 423 0.89 13.60 -30.11
N ALA A 424 -0.14 13.43 -30.97
CA ALA A 424 -1.34 12.69 -30.59
C ALA A 424 -1.03 11.21 -30.26
N GLY A 425 -0.18 10.55 -31.07
CA GLY A 425 0.26 9.17 -30.81
C GLY A 425 1.07 9.06 -29.52
N ALA A 426 1.92 10.02 -29.23
CA ALA A 426 2.69 10.05 -27.98
C ALA A 426 1.76 10.25 -26.76
N ILE A 427 0.75 11.11 -26.84
CA ILE A 427 -0.21 11.32 -25.73
C ILE A 427 -1.05 10.05 -25.50
N VAL A 428 -1.61 9.45 -26.55
CA VAL A 428 -2.45 8.25 -26.44
C VAL A 428 -1.68 7.07 -25.85
N THR A 429 -0.47 6.80 -26.36
CA THR A 429 0.37 5.71 -25.85
C THR A 429 0.86 5.97 -24.42
N MET A 430 1.15 7.23 -24.08
CA MET A 430 1.49 7.62 -22.72
C MET A 430 0.33 7.36 -21.75
N CYS A 431 -0.89 7.77 -22.08
CA CYS A 431 -2.07 7.48 -21.27
C CYS A 431 -2.31 5.97 -21.13
N ALA A 432 -2.10 5.22 -22.21
CA ALA A 432 -2.28 3.76 -22.20
C ALA A 432 -1.29 3.09 -21.24
N PHE A 433 0.03 3.36 -21.35
CA PHE A 433 0.98 2.72 -20.44
C PHE A 433 0.82 3.23 -19.00
N SER A 434 0.41 4.49 -18.80
CA SER A 434 0.12 5.04 -17.47
C SER A 434 -0.95 4.22 -16.73
N ILE A 435 -2.01 3.78 -17.42
CA ILE A 435 -3.06 2.95 -16.81
C ILE A 435 -2.46 1.63 -16.31
N PHE A 436 -1.62 0.96 -17.11
CA PHE A 436 -1.01 -0.32 -16.72
C PHE A 436 0.03 -0.15 -15.61
N THR A 437 0.85 0.90 -15.65
CA THR A 437 1.81 1.26 -14.61
C THR A 437 1.12 1.38 -13.26
N GLN A 438 0.10 2.22 -13.19
CA GLN A 438 -0.61 2.50 -11.94
C GLN A 438 -1.46 1.31 -11.48
N ALA A 439 -2.04 0.53 -12.40
CA ALA A 439 -2.73 -0.70 -12.04
C ALA A 439 -1.76 -1.75 -11.45
N ALA A 440 -0.53 -1.88 -12.01
CA ALA A 440 0.49 -2.77 -11.46
C ALA A 440 0.90 -2.36 -10.04
N GLU A 441 1.00 -1.06 -9.76
CA GLU A 441 1.27 -0.55 -8.41
C GLU A 441 0.19 -0.94 -7.41
N GLY A 442 -1.09 -0.84 -7.79
CA GLY A 442 -2.21 -1.28 -6.98
C GLY A 442 -2.19 -2.79 -6.71
N ALA A 443 -1.85 -3.59 -7.72
CA ALA A 443 -1.77 -5.05 -7.62
C ALA A 443 -0.64 -5.50 -6.69
N VAL A 444 0.56 -4.89 -6.74
CA VAL A 444 1.68 -5.17 -5.82
C VAL A 444 1.25 -4.99 -4.36
N TYR A 445 0.59 -3.88 -4.04
CA TYR A 445 0.14 -3.61 -2.67
C TYR A 445 -1.08 -4.44 -2.24
N GLY A 446 -1.70 -5.17 -3.15
CA GLY A 446 -2.59 -6.28 -2.83
C GLY A 446 -1.85 -7.52 -2.31
N ILE A 447 -0.57 -7.72 -2.68
CA ILE A 447 0.26 -8.87 -2.27
C ILE A 447 1.04 -8.58 -0.99
N VAL A 448 1.56 -7.37 -0.80
CA VAL A 448 2.42 -6.95 0.32
C VAL A 448 1.91 -7.39 1.71
N PRO A 449 0.62 -7.22 2.09
CA PRO A 449 0.11 -7.59 3.41
C PRO A 449 0.15 -9.10 3.71
N TYR A 450 0.32 -9.94 2.69
CA TYR A 450 0.42 -11.40 2.83
C TYR A 450 1.85 -11.89 3.05
N VAL A 451 2.87 -11.09 2.69
CA VAL A 451 4.28 -11.49 2.81
C VAL A 451 4.70 -11.69 4.26
N HIS A 452 4.31 -10.76 5.16
CA HIS A 452 4.59 -10.88 6.60
C HIS A 452 3.50 -10.22 7.44
N LYS A 453 2.79 -11.03 8.25
CA LYS A 453 1.60 -10.57 9.00
C LYS A 453 1.90 -9.54 10.09
N LEU A 454 3.02 -9.69 10.81
CA LEU A 454 3.40 -8.84 11.95
C LEU A 454 4.20 -7.59 11.53
N HIS A 455 5.02 -7.70 10.48
CA HIS A 455 5.94 -6.64 10.04
C HIS A 455 5.54 -6.06 8.68
N THR A 456 4.25 -5.80 8.50
CA THR A 456 3.70 -5.25 7.25
C THR A 456 4.29 -3.89 6.91
N GLY A 457 4.58 -3.06 7.92
CA GLY A 457 5.22 -1.76 7.73
C GLY A 457 6.64 -1.88 7.17
N ALA A 458 7.46 -2.79 7.71
CA ALA A 458 8.81 -3.03 7.21
C ALA A 458 8.80 -3.55 5.76
N VAL A 459 7.91 -4.52 5.43
CA VAL A 459 7.74 -5.01 4.05
C VAL A 459 7.30 -3.88 3.12
N ALA A 460 6.28 -3.11 3.51
CA ALA A 460 5.78 -1.99 2.72
C ALA A 460 6.84 -0.91 2.50
N GLY A 461 7.65 -0.62 3.52
CA GLY A 461 8.76 0.33 3.45
C GLY A 461 9.85 -0.12 2.49
N PHE A 462 10.24 -1.40 2.59
CA PHE A 462 11.27 -1.97 1.74
C PHE A 462 10.80 -2.07 0.27
N VAL A 463 9.62 -2.61 0.00
CA VAL A 463 9.03 -2.67 -1.35
C VAL A 463 8.85 -1.26 -1.91
N GLY A 464 8.32 -0.33 -1.10
CA GLY A 464 8.13 1.06 -1.52
C GLY A 464 9.44 1.77 -1.89
N SER A 465 10.55 1.47 -1.20
CA SER A 465 11.86 2.03 -1.54
C SER A 465 12.35 1.56 -2.92
N GLY A 466 11.91 0.37 -3.38
CA GLY A 466 12.17 -0.14 -4.73
C GLY A 466 11.75 0.84 -5.82
N GLY A 467 10.58 1.47 -5.70
CA GLY A 467 10.13 2.48 -6.67
C GLY A 467 11.11 3.64 -6.83
N ASN A 468 11.65 4.15 -5.72
CA ASN A 468 12.66 5.22 -5.80
C ASN A 468 13.99 4.73 -6.37
N VAL A 469 14.40 3.48 -6.09
CA VAL A 469 15.56 2.88 -6.74
C VAL A 469 15.34 2.78 -8.25
N GLY A 470 14.15 2.36 -8.70
CA GLY A 470 13.77 2.37 -10.11
C GLY A 470 13.87 3.76 -10.72
N SER A 471 13.32 4.79 -10.05
CA SER A 471 13.42 6.19 -10.50
C SER A 471 14.86 6.66 -10.63
N VAL A 472 15.74 6.31 -9.70
CA VAL A 472 17.18 6.64 -9.78
C VAL A 472 17.83 5.94 -10.98
N VAL A 473 17.59 4.64 -11.18
CA VAL A 473 18.15 3.86 -12.31
C VAL A 473 17.69 4.44 -13.65
N TYR A 474 16.40 4.69 -13.79
CA TYR A 474 15.84 5.29 -15.01
C TYR A 474 16.30 6.75 -15.19
N GLY A 475 16.37 7.53 -14.09
CA GLY A 475 16.88 8.89 -14.10
C GLY A 475 18.33 8.98 -14.59
N ILE A 476 19.20 8.02 -14.21
CA ILE A 476 20.55 7.90 -14.75
C ILE A 476 20.50 7.62 -16.26
N GLY A 477 19.59 6.76 -16.71
CA GLY A 477 19.37 6.53 -18.14
C GLY A 477 18.99 7.81 -18.88
N PHE A 478 17.97 8.54 -18.39
CA PHE A 478 17.53 9.81 -18.98
C PHE A 478 18.59 10.93 -18.92
N ARG A 479 19.47 10.89 -17.93
CA ARG A 479 20.60 11.81 -17.83
C ARG A 479 21.64 11.58 -18.95
N ASN A 480 21.98 10.30 -19.23
CA ASN A 480 23.14 9.93 -20.04
C ASN A 480 22.79 9.47 -21.46
N MET A 481 21.52 9.19 -21.76
CA MET A 481 21.04 8.67 -23.04
C MET A 481 20.06 9.65 -23.70
N GLU A 482 19.81 9.45 -25.02
CA GLU A 482 18.69 10.04 -25.69
C GLU A 482 17.37 9.50 -25.15
N TYR A 483 16.30 10.30 -25.20
CA TYR A 483 14.98 9.90 -24.67
C TYR A 483 14.47 8.57 -25.24
N LYS A 484 14.64 8.33 -26.56
CA LYS A 484 14.23 7.08 -27.20
C LYS A 484 14.93 5.87 -26.58
N SER A 485 16.25 5.93 -26.44
CA SER A 485 17.06 4.84 -25.88
C SER A 485 16.75 4.61 -24.39
N ALA A 486 16.51 5.68 -23.65
CA ALA A 486 16.10 5.61 -22.24
C ALA A 486 14.75 4.91 -22.07
N PHE A 487 13.74 5.22 -22.91
CA PHE A 487 12.46 4.53 -22.88
C PHE A 487 12.57 3.07 -23.30
N LEU A 488 13.39 2.73 -24.30
CA LEU A 488 13.64 1.34 -24.70
C LEU A 488 14.29 0.53 -23.57
N MET A 489 15.30 1.09 -22.90
CA MET A 489 15.90 0.49 -21.72
C MET A 489 14.86 0.25 -20.62
N MET A 490 14.08 1.27 -20.28
CA MET A 490 13.05 1.21 -19.26
C MET A 490 12.01 0.14 -19.56
N GLY A 491 11.42 0.12 -20.75
CA GLY A 491 10.42 -0.88 -21.16
C GLY A 491 10.97 -2.30 -21.15
N SER A 492 12.24 -2.51 -21.59
CA SER A 492 12.89 -3.83 -21.58
C SER A 492 13.09 -4.36 -20.15
N ILE A 493 13.51 -3.51 -19.21
CA ILE A 493 13.66 -3.87 -17.80
C ILE A 493 12.31 -4.24 -17.18
N VAL A 494 11.24 -3.47 -17.48
CA VAL A 494 9.88 -3.74 -17.01
C VAL A 494 9.39 -5.10 -17.51
N ILE A 495 9.55 -5.41 -18.81
CA ILE A 495 9.19 -6.71 -19.39
C ILE A 495 9.95 -7.85 -18.68
N ALA A 496 11.27 -7.72 -18.51
CA ALA A 496 12.07 -8.73 -17.84
C ALA A 496 11.60 -8.97 -16.39
N SER A 497 11.25 -7.90 -15.68
CA SER A 497 10.78 -7.98 -14.29
C SER A 497 9.43 -8.68 -14.14
N SER A 498 8.56 -8.62 -15.16
CA SER A 498 7.23 -9.24 -15.12
C SER A 498 7.31 -10.75 -14.84
N PHE A 499 8.32 -11.43 -15.40
CA PHE A 499 8.53 -12.87 -15.21
C PHE A 499 8.99 -13.25 -13.80
N LEU A 500 9.44 -12.29 -12.98
CA LEU A 500 9.80 -12.55 -11.58
C LEU A 500 8.59 -12.96 -10.74
N SER A 501 7.36 -12.67 -11.17
CA SER A 501 6.12 -13.12 -10.49
C SER A 501 6.07 -14.65 -10.33
N ILE A 502 6.70 -15.42 -11.25
CA ILE A 502 6.76 -16.89 -11.21
C ILE A 502 7.48 -17.39 -9.95
N PHE A 503 8.45 -16.62 -9.46
CA PHE A 503 9.28 -17.00 -8.32
C PHE A 503 8.74 -16.54 -6.95
N ILE A 504 7.61 -15.83 -6.93
CA ILE A 504 6.97 -15.44 -5.66
C ILE A 504 6.26 -16.66 -5.09
N HIS A 505 6.66 -17.04 -3.87
CA HIS A 505 6.02 -18.10 -3.11
C HIS A 505 5.76 -17.63 -1.68
N ILE A 506 4.49 -17.44 -1.35
CA ILE A 506 4.06 -17.02 -0.01
C ILE A 506 3.70 -18.28 0.79
N PRO A 507 4.23 -18.45 2.02
CA PRO A 507 3.93 -19.63 2.83
C PRO A 507 2.43 -19.88 2.97
N CYS A 508 2.02 -21.13 2.88
CA CYS A 508 0.64 -21.61 2.93
C CYS A 508 -0.24 -21.24 1.72
N HIS A 509 0.23 -20.43 0.77
CA HIS A 509 -0.50 -20.06 -0.44
C HIS A 509 0.06 -20.76 -1.68
N ALA A 510 -0.81 -21.04 -2.64
CA ALA A 510 -0.41 -21.52 -3.96
C ALA A 510 0.49 -20.48 -4.67
N GLY A 511 1.58 -20.94 -5.28
CA GLY A 511 2.39 -20.13 -6.19
C GLY A 511 1.69 -19.88 -7.53
N MET A 512 2.33 -19.12 -8.42
CA MET A 512 1.74 -18.77 -9.71
C MET A 512 1.46 -19.99 -10.61
N LEU A 513 2.42 -20.92 -10.72
CA LEU A 513 2.33 -22.11 -11.58
C LEU A 513 2.14 -23.40 -10.79
N TRP A 514 2.73 -23.51 -9.59
CA TRP A 514 2.80 -24.73 -8.78
C TRP A 514 2.28 -24.51 -7.37
N GLY A 515 1.96 -25.62 -6.72
CA GLY A 515 1.52 -25.67 -5.33
C GLY A 515 0.00 -25.53 -5.18
N GLU A 516 -0.47 -25.86 -3.99
CA GLU A 516 -1.88 -25.76 -3.58
C GLU A 516 -2.00 -24.89 -2.33
N ASP A 517 -3.16 -24.28 -2.14
CA ASP A 517 -3.46 -23.55 -0.90
C ASP A 517 -3.63 -24.54 0.25
N ASN A 518 -3.03 -24.25 1.41
CA ASN A 518 -3.18 -25.07 2.59
C ASN A 518 -4.63 -24.98 3.14
N ASN A 519 -5.07 -26.01 3.86
CA ASN A 519 -6.39 -26.09 4.49
C ASN A 519 -6.74 -24.85 5.33
N THR A 520 -5.75 -24.29 6.03
CA THR A 520 -5.94 -23.04 6.81
C THR A 520 -6.30 -21.84 5.93
N VAL A 521 -5.74 -21.75 4.72
CA VAL A 521 -6.05 -20.70 3.74
C VAL A 521 -7.42 -20.92 3.12
N LEU A 522 -7.76 -22.18 2.79
CA LEU A 522 -9.08 -22.54 2.27
C LEU A 522 -10.18 -22.23 3.28
N GLN A 523 -10.00 -22.60 4.55
CA GLN A 523 -10.93 -22.25 5.64
C GLN A 523 -11.05 -20.74 5.86
N SER A 524 -9.94 -20.02 5.79
CA SER A 524 -9.91 -18.56 5.89
C SER A 524 -10.70 -17.90 4.75
N ARG A 525 -10.58 -18.43 3.53
CA ARG A 525 -11.29 -17.96 2.34
C ARG A 525 -12.80 -18.21 2.44
N GLU A 526 -13.19 -19.40 2.92
CA GLU A 526 -14.60 -19.73 3.14
C GLU A 526 -15.22 -18.86 4.26
N ARG A 527 -14.49 -18.64 5.36
CA ARG A 527 -14.91 -17.71 6.41
C ARG A 527 -15.14 -16.28 5.86
N TYR A 528 -14.20 -15.79 5.05
CA TYR A 528 -14.34 -14.46 4.43
C TYR A 528 -15.57 -14.38 3.52
N ARG A 529 -15.83 -15.43 2.72
CA ARG A 529 -17.03 -15.49 1.88
C ARG A 529 -18.30 -15.37 2.72
N LEU A 530 -18.41 -16.16 3.79
CA LEU A 530 -19.54 -16.13 4.71
C LEU A 530 -19.69 -14.78 5.43
N GLN A 531 -18.59 -14.17 5.84
CA GLN A 531 -18.60 -12.82 6.44
C GLN A 531 -19.09 -11.78 5.45
N ARG A 532 -18.65 -11.86 4.19
CA ARG A 532 -19.07 -10.95 3.13
C ARG A 532 -20.56 -11.09 2.83
N GLU A 533 -21.08 -12.29 2.73
CA GLU A 533 -22.52 -12.56 2.55
C GLU A 533 -23.34 -11.97 3.70
N ARG A 534 -22.93 -12.21 4.95
CA ARG A 534 -23.58 -11.63 6.14
C ARG A 534 -23.49 -10.10 6.17
N ALA A 535 -22.34 -9.54 5.81
CA ALA A 535 -22.17 -8.09 5.73
C ALA A 535 -23.08 -7.47 4.68
N THR A 536 -23.24 -8.12 3.52
CA THR A 536 -24.17 -7.68 2.47
C THR A 536 -25.61 -7.71 2.96
N GLN A 537 -26.05 -8.81 3.54
CA GLN A 537 -27.39 -8.93 4.15
C GLN A 537 -27.64 -7.86 5.21
N ALA A 538 -26.69 -7.65 6.11
CA ALA A 538 -26.83 -6.65 7.18
C ALA A 538 -26.88 -5.20 6.64
N ILE A 539 -26.20 -4.90 5.51
CA ILE A 539 -26.30 -3.62 4.81
C ILE A 539 -27.68 -3.45 4.17
N GLU A 540 -28.21 -4.50 3.55
CA GLU A 540 -29.53 -4.49 2.94
C GLU A 540 -30.63 -4.27 4.00
N GLU A 541 -30.58 -5.00 5.11
CA GLU A 541 -31.50 -4.82 6.25
C GLU A 541 -31.42 -3.39 6.82
N GLN A 542 -30.21 -2.84 6.95
CA GLN A 542 -30.03 -1.47 7.41
C GLN A 542 -30.62 -0.43 6.44
N ASN A 543 -30.49 -0.67 5.14
CA ASN A 543 -31.06 0.20 4.11
C ASN A 543 -32.59 0.12 4.09
N GLN A 544 -33.16 -1.08 4.20
CA GLN A 544 -34.60 -1.29 4.27
C GLN A 544 -35.22 -0.64 5.52
N SER A 545 -34.58 -0.77 6.68
CA SER A 545 -35.05 -0.14 7.93
C SER A 545 -34.98 1.39 7.85
N ARG A 546 -34.02 1.97 7.15
CA ARG A 546 -33.96 3.42 6.89
C ARG A 546 -35.07 3.89 5.95
N LEU A 547 -35.38 3.12 4.91
CA LEU A 547 -36.48 3.42 3.98
C LEU A 547 -37.87 3.33 4.67
N HIS A 548 -38.05 2.37 5.58
CA HIS A 548 -39.30 2.23 6.36
C HIS A 548 -39.41 3.27 7.48
N GLY A 549 -38.31 3.67 8.11
CA GLY A 549 -38.29 4.77 9.08
C GLY A 549 -38.68 6.11 8.47
N ASN A 550 -38.13 6.45 7.30
CA ASN A 550 -38.50 7.67 6.57
C ASN A 550 -39.95 7.71 6.08
N ARG A 551 -40.59 6.54 5.86
CA ARG A 551 -42.03 6.46 5.52
C ARG A 551 -42.94 6.67 6.71
N ARG A 552 -42.46 6.44 7.94
CA ARG A 552 -43.26 6.66 9.17
C ARG A 552 -43.22 8.11 9.67
N ASP A 553 -42.13 8.83 9.38
CA ASP A 553 -41.96 10.25 9.75
C ASP A 553 -42.47 11.20 8.66
N GLY A 554 -43.47 10.77 7.85
CA GLY A 554 -44.14 11.40 6.73
C GLY A 554 -44.14 12.92 6.69
N GLY A 555 -43.14 13.49 6.04
CA GLY A 555 -43.07 14.87 5.60
C GLY A 555 -42.39 14.93 4.25
N GLU A 556 -43.02 15.50 3.25
CA GLU A 556 -42.49 15.75 1.91
C GLU A 556 -41.14 16.45 1.99
N GLY A 557 -40.09 15.73 1.64
CA GLY A 557 -38.71 16.23 1.55
C GLY A 557 -37.99 15.49 0.45
N THR A 558 -37.59 16.24 -0.56
CA THR A 558 -36.86 15.89 -1.76
C THR A 558 -35.82 14.81 -1.59
N VAL A 559 -35.89 13.80 -2.48
CA VAL A 559 -34.95 12.70 -2.62
C VAL A 559 -33.69 13.21 -3.32
N GLU A 560 -32.59 13.36 -2.59
CA GLU A 560 -31.27 13.47 -3.20
C GLU A 560 -30.52 12.13 -3.11
N GLY A 561 -30.27 11.60 -4.27
CA GLY A 561 -29.11 10.80 -4.69
C GLY A 561 -28.63 9.64 -3.79
N GLY A 562 -29.35 8.53 -3.72
CA GLY A 562 -28.80 7.24 -3.26
C GLY A 562 -28.41 6.38 -4.45
N ALA A 563 -27.13 6.20 -4.72
CA ALA A 563 -26.64 5.19 -5.67
C ALA A 563 -27.01 3.80 -5.14
N THR A 564 -27.91 3.13 -5.82
CA THR A 564 -28.38 1.78 -5.52
C THR A 564 -27.34 0.74 -5.91
N VAL A 565 -27.22 -0.30 -5.10
CA VAL A 565 -26.36 -1.49 -5.28
C VAL A 565 -26.68 -2.25 -6.60
N GLU A 566 -27.79 -1.97 -7.24
CA GLU A 566 -28.23 -2.58 -8.52
C GLU A 566 -27.27 -2.38 -9.71
N SER A 567 -26.40 -1.37 -9.66
CA SER A 567 -25.42 -1.15 -10.73
C SER A 567 -24.23 -2.12 -10.72
N LEU A 568 -24.06 -2.91 -9.65
CA LEU A 568 -22.96 -3.88 -9.53
C LEU A 568 -23.40 -5.33 -9.84
N GLU A 569 -24.69 -5.67 -9.74
CA GLU A 569 -25.19 -7.02 -10.05
C GLU A 569 -25.42 -7.26 -11.54
N LYS A 570 -25.67 -6.23 -12.34
CA LYS A 570 -25.90 -6.40 -13.79
C LYS A 570 -24.65 -6.79 -14.60
N VAL A 571 -23.48 -6.83 -13.98
CA VAL A 571 -22.23 -7.28 -14.63
C VAL A 571 -21.96 -8.78 -14.40
N GLU A 572 -22.64 -9.43 -13.45
CA GLU A 572 -22.40 -10.84 -13.12
C GLU A 572 -23.33 -11.86 -13.83
N HIS A 573 -24.41 -11.45 -14.46
CA HIS A 573 -25.39 -12.38 -15.10
C HIS A 573 -25.42 -12.34 -16.65
N GLY A 574 -24.40 -11.82 -17.31
CA GLY A 574 -24.32 -11.69 -18.76
C GLY A 574 -23.52 -12.77 -19.51
N SER A 575 -23.35 -13.96 -18.94
CA SER A 575 -22.73 -15.07 -19.69
C SER A 575 -23.22 -16.43 -19.22
N ASP A 576 -24.44 -16.79 -19.63
CA ASP A 576 -24.82 -18.18 -19.93
C ASP A 576 -26.19 -18.20 -20.61
N GLY A 577 -26.25 -18.81 -21.76
CA GLY A 577 -27.51 -19.09 -22.45
C GLY A 577 -27.45 -18.83 -23.94
N GLY A 578 -26.63 -19.61 -24.65
CA GLY A 578 -26.77 -19.81 -26.09
C GLY A 578 -27.94 -20.73 -26.38
N ASP A 579 -28.32 -20.66 -27.63
CA ASP A 579 -29.06 -21.61 -28.43
C ASP A 579 -30.54 -21.36 -28.69
N ALA A 580 -30.71 -21.33 -29.93
CA ALA A 580 -31.77 -21.89 -30.80
C ALA A 580 -32.69 -20.90 -31.52
N ALA A 581 -32.34 -20.75 -32.77
CA ALA A 581 -33.17 -21.07 -33.93
C ALA A 581 -34.37 -20.20 -34.27
N GLU A 582 -34.29 -19.76 -35.47
CA GLU A 582 -35.18 -19.83 -36.64
C GLU A 582 -35.66 -18.51 -37.20
N ASN A 583 -35.25 -18.39 -38.40
CA ASN A 583 -35.69 -17.55 -39.54
C ASN A 583 -37.23 -17.47 -39.74
N PRO A 584 -37.77 -16.60 -40.58
CA PRO A 584 -37.08 -16.08 -41.81
C PRO A 584 -36.73 -14.58 -41.80
#